data_0cf7b28905f3d50743f14bf666def889
#
_entry.id   0cf7b28905f3d50743f14bf666def889
#
_cell.length_a   1.000
_cell.length_b   1.000
_cell.length_c   1.000
_cell.angle_alpha   90.00
_cell.angle_beta   90.00
_cell.angle_gamma   90.00
#
_symmetry.space_group_name_H-M   'P 1'
#
loop_
_entity.id
_entity.type
_entity.pdbx_description
1 polymer ?
#
loop_
_entity_poly.entity_id
_entity_poly.type
_entity_poly.pdbx_seq_one_letter_code
_entity_poly.pdbx_strand_id
1 'polypeptide(L)'
;MEQKITIIIPCKNEKDNIYECIGFIAKQVGAAGIKVIIADTSNTAESLEWLYKAKLHFRNQLDIRIIEGGFPAKARLEGSKLVTTPYILFLDADIMLQDKFILKECLVYNSDLVTVPFQTETGFNWIFRLFDIQQIISNWIGTPFAVGGFQLWKTEAYWKTGGYDETHLFAEDYWVSQKANKMIIHNTKGVWTSARRFKNKGFFYMFILSIKCYINRNNTEFFKNHQNYWI
;
A
#
# COMPACT_ATOMS: atom_id res chain seq x y z
N MET A 1 5.16 4.32 18.85
CA MET A 1 4.31 3.77 17.78
C MET A 1 4.34 2.25 17.70
N GLU A 2 5.34 1.61 18.26
CA GLU A 2 5.56 0.16 18.24
C GLU A 2 4.29 -0.67 18.54
N GLN A 3 3.58 -0.33 19.59
CA GLN A 3 2.37 -1.06 19.99
C GLN A 3 1.08 -0.60 19.27
N LYS A 4 1.18 0.32 18.31
CA LYS A 4 0.01 0.89 17.65
C LYS A 4 -0.18 0.45 16.22
N ILE A 5 0.90 0.13 15.50
CA ILE A 5 0.86 -0.11 14.06
C ILE A 5 1.71 -1.33 13.68
N THR A 6 1.19 -2.14 12.77
CA THR A 6 1.95 -3.14 12.01
C THR A 6 1.93 -2.75 10.54
N ILE A 7 3.09 -2.78 9.88
CA ILE A 7 3.23 -2.48 8.46
C ILE A 7 3.31 -3.80 7.68
N ILE A 8 2.53 -3.92 6.62
CA ILE A 8 2.51 -5.09 5.73
C ILE A 8 2.97 -4.64 4.35
N ILE A 9 4.01 -5.29 3.84
CA ILE A 9 4.63 -4.97 2.56
C ILE A 9 4.56 -6.20 1.65
N PRO A 10 3.67 -6.22 0.63
CA PRO A 10 3.77 -7.19 -0.45
C PRO A 10 5.03 -6.92 -1.26
N CYS A 11 5.85 -7.94 -1.51
CA CYS A 11 7.13 -7.81 -2.18
C CYS A 11 7.29 -8.87 -3.27
N LYS A 12 7.72 -8.44 -4.48
CA LYS A 12 8.07 -9.34 -5.58
C LYS A 12 9.13 -8.69 -6.47
N ASN A 13 10.35 -9.18 -6.40
CA ASN A 13 11.47 -8.76 -7.27
C ASN A 13 11.75 -7.24 -7.21
N GLU A 14 11.62 -6.62 -6.04
CA GLU A 14 11.77 -5.17 -5.87
C GLU A 14 13.21 -4.69 -5.67
N LYS A 15 14.18 -5.61 -5.66
CA LYS A 15 15.61 -5.30 -5.57
C LYS A 15 15.91 -4.33 -4.43
N ASP A 16 16.63 -3.24 -4.73
CA ASP A 16 17.00 -2.18 -3.79
C ASP A 16 15.82 -1.35 -3.27
N ASN A 17 14.68 -1.29 -3.99
CA ASN A 17 13.49 -0.57 -3.54
C ASN A 17 13.04 -1.03 -2.15
N ILE A 18 13.04 -2.34 -1.87
CA ILE A 18 12.63 -2.84 -0.55
C ILE A 18 13.58 -2.38 0.56
N TYR A 19 14.88 -2.30 0.28
CA TYR A 19 15.86 -1.80 1.24
C TYR A 19 15.64 -0.31 1.54
N GLU A 20 15.39 0.50 0.52
CA GLU A 20 15.10 1.93 0.68
C GLU A 20 13.78 2.15 1.40
N CYS A 21 12.70 1.45 1.02
CA CYS A 21 11.40 1.51 1.68
C CYS A 21 11.54 1.26 3.19
N ILE A 22 12.20 0.18 3.60
CA ILE A 22 12.44 -0.15 5.01
C ILE A 22 13.31 0.91 5.69
N GLY A 23 14.32 1.45 4.98
CA GLY A 23 15.15 2.54 5.47
C GLY A 23 14.35 3.81 5.77
N PHE A 24 13.37 4.17 4.95
CA PHE A 24 12.47 5.30 5.21
C PHE A 24 11.47 5.02 6.34
N ILE A 25 11.02 3.78 6.51
CA ILE A 25 10.23 3.37 7.68
C ILE A 25 11.04 3.52 8.96
N ALA A 26 12.28 3.06 8.98
CA ALA A 26 13.16 3.15 10.14
C ALA A 26 13.47 4.60 10.56
N LYS A 27 13.43 5.55 9.62
CA LYS A 27 13.62 6.99 9.87
C LYS A 27 12.36 7.69 10.40
N GLN A 28 11.20 7.04 10.43
CA GLN A 28 9.97 7.67 10.94
C GLN A 28 10.07 7.95 12.44
N VAL A 29 9.58 9.10 12.87
CA VAL A 29 9.56 9.48 14.29
C VAL A 29 8.74 8.49 15.10
N GLY A 30 9.38 7.81 16.05
CA GLY A 30 8.78 6.77 16.88
C GLY A 30 8.70 5.40 16.20
N ALA A 31 9.53 5.14 15.18
CA ALA A 31 9.54 3.88 14.44
C ALA A 31 10.17 2.71 15.22
N ALA A 32 10.96 2.98 16.27
CA ALA A 32 11.64 1.94 17.03
C ALA A 32 10.66 0.82 17.45
N GLY A 33 10.99 -0.42 17.07
CA GLY A 33 10.22 -1.62 17.38
C GLY A 33 8.91 -1.80 16.59
N ILE A 34 8.63 -0.96 15.57
CA ILE A 34 7.49 -1.20 14.66
C ILE A 34 7.65 -2.57 14.02
N LYS A 35 6.58 -3.38 14.07
CA LYS A 35 6.50 -4.66 13.36
C LYS A 35 6.29 -4.41 11.87
N VAL A 36 7.19 -4.96 11.05
CA VAL A 36 7.11 -4.94 9.58
C VAL A 36 7.02 -6.39 9.08
N ILE A 37 5.92 -6.72 8.43
CA ILE A 37 5.70 -8.03 7.82
C ILE A 37 5.89 -7.88 6.32
N ILE A 38 6.89 -8.54 5.77
CA ILE A 38 7.16 -8.56 4.34
C ILE A 38 6.65 -9.88 3.80
N ALA A 39 5.59 -9.82 2.99
CA ALA A 39 5.02 -10.98 2.31
C ALA A 39 5.68 -11.10 0.92
N ASP A 40 6.73 -11.92 0.85
CA ASP A 40 7.63 -11.98 -0.29
C ASP A 40 7.30 -13.15 -1.24
N THR A 41 7.40 -12.86 -2.54
CA THR A 41 7.23 -13.82 -3.64
C THR A 41 8.37 -13.67 -4.66
N SER A 42 9.49 -13.11 -4.24
CA SER A 42 10.65 -12.91 -5.11
C SER A 42 11.28 -14.24 -5.52
N ASN A 43 11.68 -14.34 -6.78
CA ASN A 43 12.30 -15.51 -7.37
C ASN A 43 13.69 -15.22 -7.99
N THR A 44 14.22 -14.02 -7.80
CA THR A 44 15.56 -13.63 -8.26
C THR A 44 16.51 -13.55 -7.09
N ALA A 45 17.74 -14.08 -7.24
CA ALA A 45 18.77 -14.06 -6.20
C ALA A 45 19.09 -12.62 -5.74
N GLU A 46 19.18 -11.68 -6.67
CA GLU A 46 19.42 -10.26 -6.39
C GLU A 46 18.34 -9.65 -5.47
N SER A 47 17.06 -9.93 -5.73
CA SER A 47 15.97 -9.40 -4.90
C SER A 47 15.95 -10.01 -3.51
N LEU A 48 16.23 -11.30 -3.38
CA LEU A 48 16.36 -11.98 -2.09
C LEU A 48 17.57 -11.44 -1.29
N GLU A 49 18.68 -11.16 -1.95
CA GLU A 49 19.85 -10.55 -1.30
C GLU A 49 19.50 -9.21 -0.67
N TRP A 50 18.86 -8.31 -1.42
CA TRP A 50 18.43 -7.01 -0.92
C TRP A 50 17.43 -7.11 0.23
N LEU A 51 16.49 -8.05 0.15
CA LEU A 51 15.51 -8.31 1.19
C LEU A 51 16.17 -8.73 2.51
N TYR A 52 17.08 -9.71 2.46
CA TYR A 52 17.79 -10.17 3.65
C TYR A 52 18.79 -9.13 4.17
N LYS A 53 19.42 -8.36 3.30
CA LYS A 53 20.27 -7.22 3.67
C LYS A 53 19.47 -6.17 4.44
N ALA A 54 18.27 -5.82 3.97
CA ALA A 54 17.38 -4.90 4.68
C ALA A 54 16.99 -5.43 6.07
N LYS A 55 16.57 -6.70 6.16
CA LYS A 55 16.24 -7.33 7.44
C LYS A 55 17.40 -7.30 8.42
N LEU A 56 18.61 -7.63 7.96
CA LEU A 56 19.81 -7.66 8.82
C LEU A 56 20.22 -6.26 9.28
N HIS A 57 20.18 -5.28 8.36
CA HIS A 57 20.60 -3.91 8.63
C HIS A 57 19.69 -3.22 9.66
N PHE A 58 18.37 -3.36 9.49
CA PHE A 58 17.38 -2.63 10.30
C PHE A 58 16.84 -3.42 11.51
N ARG A 59 17.37 -4.63 11.81
CA ARG A 59 16.90 -5.51 12.89
C ARG A 59 16.89 -4.89 14.30
N ASN A 60 17.77 -3.93 14.55
CA ASN A 60 17.86 -3.24 15.84
C ASN A 60 16.88 -2.06 15.95
N GLN A 61 16.23 -1.67 14.85
CA GLN A 61 15.30 -0.53 14.77
C GLN A 61 13.87 -1.01 14.56
N LEU A 62 13.67 -2.11 13.80
CA LEU A 62 12.37 -2.62 13.40
C LEU A 62 12.27 -4.12 13.71
N ASP A 63 11.07 -4.60 14.05
CA ASP A 63 10.77 -6.03 14.13
C ASP A 63 10.34 -6.56 12.75
N ILE A 64 11.30 -7.04 11.96
CA ILE A 64 11.08 -7.45 10.57
C ILE A 64 10.85 -8.96 10.48
N ARG A 65 9.64 -9.34 10.04
CA ARG A 65 9.27 -10.71 9.72
C ARG A 65 9.05 -10.88 8.22
N ILE A 66 9.67 -11.89 7.62
CA ILE A 66 9.43 -12.30 6.24
C ILE A 66 8.50 -13.51 6.26
N ILE A 67 7.46 -13.48 5.44
CA ILE A 67 6.51 -14.58 5.23
C ILE A 67 6.39 -14.87 3.75
N GLU A 68 5.87 -16.05 3.40
CA GLU A 68 5.50 -16.36 2.02
C GLU A 68 4.37 -15.42 1.56
N GLY A 69 4.54 -14.84 0.38
CA GLY A 69 3.56 -13.94 -0.23
C GLY A 69 2.65 -14.63 -1.24
N GLY A 70 2.46 -14.00 -2.38
CA GLY A 70 1.59 -14.41 -3.47
C GLY A 70 1.24 -13.22 -4.35
N PHE A 71 0.10 -13.25 -5.01
CA PHE A 71 -0.46 -12.03 -5.58
C PHE A 71 -0.73 -10.99 -4.47
N PRO A 72 -0.77 -9.69 -4.79
CA PRO A 72 -0.85 -8.63 -3.78
C PRO A 72 -2.00 -8.81 -2.78
N ALA A 73 -3.19 -9.24 -3.23
CA ALA A 73 -4.32 -9.52 -2.34
C ALA A 73 -3.98 -10.60 -1.30
N LYS A 74 -3.42 -11.74 -1.76
CA LYS A 74 -3.00 -12.84 -0.87
C LYS A 74 -1.90 -12.38 0.09
N ALA A 75 -0.88 -11.69 -0.42
CA ALA A 75 0.22 -11.19 0.39
C ALA A 75 -0.26 -10.27 1.52
N ARG A 76 -1.17 -9.32 1.22
CA ARG A 76 -1.76 -8.43 2.22
C ARG A 76 -2.67 -9.18 3.19
N LEU A 77 -3.48 -10.13 2.72
CA LEU A 77 -4.33 -10.96 3.57
C LEU A 77 -3.51 -11.79 4.56
N GLU A 78 -2.50 -12.54 4.09
CA GLU A 78 -1.67 -13.38 4.95
C GLU A 78 -0.90 -12.55 6.00
N GLY A 79 -0.37 -11.38 5.58
CA GLY A 79 0.24 -10.44 6.52
C GLY A 79 -0.75 -9.93 7.56
N SER A 80 -1.99 -9.61 7.18
CA SER A 80 -3.00 -9.06 8.08
C SER A 80 -3.46 -10.04 9.16
N LYS A 81 -3.45 -11.35 8.89
CA LYS A 81 -3.75 -12.40 9.89
C LYS A 81 -2.77 -12.43 11.07
N LEU A 82 -1.58 -11.85 10.90
CA LEU A 82 -0.54 -11.81 11.94
C LEU A 82 -0.53 -10.49 12.74
N VAL A 83 -1.48 -9.59 12.45
CA VAL A 83 -1.55 -8.28 13.09
C VAL A 83 -2.29 -8.37 14.41
N THR A 84 -1.68 -7.80 15.44
CA THR A 84 -2.26 -7.69 16.80
C THR A 84 -2.38 -6.22 17.25
N THR A 85 -1.89 -5.28 16.42
CA THR A 85 -1.91 -3.86 16.73
C THR A 85 -3.23 -3.20 16.33
N PRO A 86 -3.60 -2.05 16.95
CA PRO A 86 -4.82 -1.30 16.62
C PRO A 86 -4.89 -0.80 15.17
N TYR A 87 -3.74 -0.64 14.51
CA TYR A 87 -3.66 -0.15 13.13
C TYR A 87 -2.84 -1.08 12.25
N ILE A 88 -3.26 -1.20 10.99
CA ILE A 88 -2.55 -1.89 9.90
C ILE A 88 -2.20 -0.85 8.85
N LEU A 89 -0.94 -0.77 8.44
CA LEU A 89 -0.53 -0.05 7.24
C LEU A 89 -0.18 -1.05 6.14
N PHE A 90 -0.91 -1.05 5.04
CA PHE A 90 -0.48 -1.66 3.80
C PHE A 90 0.37 -0.64 3.05
N LEU A 91 1.60 -1.03 2.73
CA LEU A 91 2.60 -0.18 2.08
C LEU A 91 3.26 -0.98 0.95
N ASP A 92 3.28 -0.45 -0.28
CA ASP A 92 3.99 -1.12 -1.37
C ASP A 92 5.51 -0.96 -1.21
N ALA A 93 6.27 -1.94 -1.70
CA ALA A 93 7.71 -2.02 -1.51
C ALA A 93 8.52 -0.92 -2.24
N ASP A 94 7.90 -0.19 -3.16
CA ASP A 94 8.48 0.94 -3.89
C ASP A 94 8.03 2.32 -3.35
N ILE A 95 7.46 2.35 -2.14
CA ILE A 95 7.02 3.59 -1.48
C ILE A 95 8.08 4.11 -0.52
N MET A 96 8.44 5.39 -0.68
CA MET A 96 9.41 6.09 0.14
C MET A 96 8.72 7.15 1.01
N LEU A 97 8.72 6.95 2.32
CA LEU A 97 8.18 7.91 3.30
C LEU A 97 9.23 8.98 3.63
N GLN A 98 9.43 9.94 2.72
CA GLN A 98 10.49 10.94 2.83
C GLN A 98 10.30 11.90 4.00
N ASP A 99 9.06 12.26 4.33
CA ASP A 99 8.79 13.02 5.55
C ASP A 99 8.75 12.05 6.75
N LYS A 100 9.61 12.30 7.73
CA LYS A 100 9.75 11.47 8.93
C LYS A 100 8.55 11.52 9.89
N PHE A 101 7.57 12.38 9.67
CA PHE A 101 6.39 12.53 10.52
C PHE A 101 5.14 11.86 9.96
N ILE A 102 5.14 11.35 8.72
CA ILE A 102 3.97 10.79 8.02
C ILE A 102 3.19 9.80 8.89
N LEU A 103 3.86 8.80 9.46
CA LEU A 103 3.17 7.80 10.28
C LEU A 103 2.55 8.40 11.52
N LYS A 104 3.26 9.33 12.18
CA LYS A 104 2.75 10.03 13.38
C LYS A 104 1.53 10.89 13.04
N GLU A 105 1.57 11.62 11.94
CA GLU A 105 0.49 12.50 11.50
C GLU A 105 -0.74 11.71 11.05
N CYS A 106 -0.55 10.60 10.31
CA CYS A 106 -1.66 9.76 9.90
C CYS A 106 -2.37 9.07 11.08
N LEU A 107 -1.63 8.70 12.14
CA LEU A 107 -2.19 8.02 13.32
C LEU A 107 -3.04 8.92 14.23
N VAL A 108 -3.07 10.24 14.03
CA VAL A 108 -3.93 11.13 14.82
C VAL A 108 -5.38 11.15 14.32
N TYR A 109 -5.63 10.70 13.09
CA TYR A 109 -6.97 10.72 12.53
C TYR A 109 -7.86 9.65 13.13
N ASN A 110 -9.05 10.05 13.57
CA ASN A 110 -10.11 9.12 13.94
C ASN A 110 -10.93 8.72 12.70
N SER A 111 -10.37 7.84 11.89
CA SER A 111 -10.94 7.39 10.62
C SER A 111 -10.75 5.90 10.44
N ASP A 112 -11.59 5.24 9.64
CA ASP A 112 -11.43 3.83 9.32
C ASP A 112 -10.21 3.59 8.44
N LEU A 113 -10.02 4.47 7.46
CA LEU A 113 -8.95 4.44 6.49
C LEU A 113 -8.31 5.83 6.35
N VAL A 114 -6.99 5.88 6.33
CA VAL A 114 -6.21 7.06 5.93
C VAL A 114 -5.34 6.70 4.75
N THR A 115 -5.34 7.53 3.72
CA THR A 115 -4.44 7.45 2.57
C THR A 115 -3.74 8.78 2.33
N VAL A 116 -2.81 8.82 1.40
CA VAL A 116 -1.97 9.99 1.09
C VAL A 116 -1.85 10.19 -0.41
N PRO A 117 -1.63 11.43 -0.89
CA PRO A 117 -1.20 11.70 -2.25
C PRO A 117 0.23 11.21 -2.48
N PHE A 118 0.52 10.77 -3.70
CA PHE A 118 1.85 10.33 -4.10
C PHE A 118 2.59 11.36 -4.93
N GLN A 119 3.89 11.45 -4.75
CA GLN A 119 4.82 12.17 -5.58
C GLN A 119 5.72 11.20 -6.35
N THR A 120 6.36 11.69 -7.41
CA THR A 120 7.37 10.92 -8.16
C THR A 120 8.47 11.84 -8.68
N GLU A 121 9.68 11.32 -8.80
CA GLU A 121 10.84 12.07 -9.29
C GLU A 121 10.84 12.27 -10.81
N THR A 122 9.98 11.60 -11.54
CA THR A 122 10.07 11.44 -13.00
C THR A 122 9.26 12.45 -13.82
N GLY A 123 8.77 13.55 -13.23
CA GLY A 123 7.94 14.53 -13.96
C GLY A 123 6.50 14.08 -14.22
N PHE A 124 6.09 12.91 -13.73
CA PHE A 124 4.71 12.39 -13.85
C PHE A 124 3.77 12.84 -12.72
N ASN A 125 4.17 13.80 -11.90
CA ASN A 125 3.38 14.32 -10.78
C ASN A 125 1.99 14.81 -11.19
N TRP A 126 1.82 15.32 -12.42
CA TRP A 126 0.51 15.74 -12.91
C TRP A 126 -0.49 14.58 -13.02
N ILE A 127 0.00 13.37 -13.36
CA ILE A 127 -0.83 12.16 -13.42
C ILE A 127 -1.30 11.78 -12.02
N PHE A 128 -0.38 11.76 -11.05
CA PHE A 128 -0.75 11.47 -9.64
C PHE A 128 -1.74 12.49 -9.11
N ARG A 129 -1.60 13.78 -9.44
CA ARG A 129 -2.61 14.80 -9.08
C ARG A 129 -3.99 14.54 -9.66
N LEU A 130 -4.09 13.99 -10.87
CA LEU A 130 -5.40 13.60 -11.43
C LEU A 130 -6.01 12.44 -10.64
N PHE A 131 -5.21 11.46 -10.24
CA PHE A 131 -5.67 10.39 -9.35
C PHE A 131 -6.06 10.89 -7.96
N ASP A 132 -5.32 11.84 -7.41
CA ASP A 132 -5.67 12.49 -6.13
C ASP A 132 -7.03 13.19 -6.23
N ILE A 133 -7.27 13.95 -7.29
CA ILE A 133 -8.56 14.61 -7.55
C ILE A 133 -9.67 13.56 -7.68
N GLN A 134 -9.43 12.47 -8.40
CA GLN A 134 -10.39 11.38 -8.53
C GLN A 134 -10.71 10.75 -7.17
N GLN A 135 -9.72 10.52 -6.31
CA GLN A 135 -9.92 10.03 -4.94
C GLN A 135 -10.75 11.00 -4.10
N ILE A 136 -10.47 12.32 -4.18
CA ILE A 136 -11.20 13.35 -3.45
C ILE A 136 -12.67 13.35 -3.88
N ILE A 137 -12.95 13.37 -5.20
CA ILE A 137 -14.31 13.35 -5.73
C ILE A 137 -15.03 12.07 -5.32
N SER A 138 -14.39 10.92 -5.47
CA SER A 138 -14.95 9.61 -5.11
C SER A 138 -15.30 9.53 -3.62
N ASN A 139 -14.44 10.04 -2.76
CA ASN A 139 -14.69 10.11 -1.32
C ASN A 139 -15.88 11.05 -1.00
N TRP A 140 -15.96 12.19 -1.68
CA TRP A 140 -17.04 13.15 -1.49
C TRP A 140 -18.41 12.60 -1.91
N ILE A 141 -18.50 11.82 -2.99
CA ILE A 141 -19.75 11.18 -3.46
C ILE A 141 -20.09 9.88 -2.73
N GLY A 142 -19.36 9.52 -1.67
CA GLY A 142 -19.61 8.33 -0.83
C GLY A 142 -19.18 7.00 -1.44
N THR A 143 -18.25 7.02 -2.40
CA THR A 143 -17.62 5.82 -2.98
C THR A 143 -16.09 5.89 -2.83
N PRO A 144 -15.58 5.92 -1.58
CA PRO A 144 -14.16 6.13 -1.33
C PRO A 144 -13.32 5.04 -1.99
N PHE A 145 -12.13 5.40 -2.45
CA PHE A 145 -11.11 4.42 -2.79
C PHE A 145 -9.71 4.93 -2.44
N ALA A 146 -8.83 4.03 -2.11
CA ALA A 146 -7.43 4.32 -1.83
C ALA A 146 -6.53 3.39 -2.62
N VAL A 147 -5.48 3.94 -3.21
CA VAL A 147 -4.44 3.17 -3.93
C VAL A 147 -3.67 2.31 -2.93
N GLY A 148 -3.35 1.08 -3.30
CA GLY A 148 -2.70 0.09 -2.44
C GLY A 148 -1.32 0.48 -1.91
N GLY A 149 -0.67 1.47 -2.54
CA GLY A 149 0.64 1.96 -2.13
C GLY A 149 0.71 2.50 -0.70
N PHE A 150 -0.38 3.09 -0.18
CA PHE A 150 -0.47 3.52 1.21
C PHE A 150 -1.92 3.48 1.70
N GLN A 151 -2.25 2.49 2.53
CA GLN A 151 -3.55 2.35 3.18
C GLN A 151 -3.37 2.10 4.68
N LEU A 152 -3.57 3.11 5.51
CA LEU A 152 -3.54 2.98 6.97
C LEU A 152 -4.97 2.76 7.48
N TRP A 153 -5.24 1.56 7.96
CA TRP A 153 -6.53 1.14 8.49
C TRP A 153 -6.53 1.05 10.02
N LYS A 154 -7.67 1.37 10.64
CA LYS A 154 -7.96 0.74 11.92
C LYS A 154 -8.15 -0.77 11.70
N THR A 155 -7.46 -1.59 12.47
CA THR A 155 -7.51 -3.06 12.32
C THR A 155 -8.94 -3.59 12.38
N GLU A 156 -9.74 -3.09 13.31
CA GLU A 156 -11.15 -3.47 13.44
C GLU A 156 -11.97 -3.08 12.20
N ALA A 157 -11.78 -1.87 11.67
CA ALA A 157 -12.49 -1.40 10.48
C ALA A 157 -12.11 -2.22 9.25
N TYR A 158 -10.82 -2.53 9.08
CA TYR A 158 -10.35 -3.39 8.01
C TYR A 158 -11.05 -4.76 8.03
N TRP A 159 -11.10 -5.41 9.19
CA TRP A 159 -11.77 -6.73 9.29
C TRP A 159 -13.29 -6.65 9.11
N LYS A 160 -13.94 -5.54 9.44
CA LYS A 160 -15.37 -5.31 9.13
C LYS A 160 -15.64 -5.24 7.62
N THR A 161 -14.66 -4.88 6.80
CA THR A 161 -14.83 -4.93 5.32
C THR A 161 -14.80 -6.35 4.75
N GLY A 162 -14.38 -7.34 5.55
CA GLY A 162 -14.06 -8.71 5.14
C GLY A 162 -12.57 -8.89 4.79
N GLY A 163 -11.77 -7.81 4.84
CA GLY A 163 -10.36 -7.83 4.46
C GLY A 163 -10.11 -7.97 2.96
N TYR A 164 -8.86 -8.22 2.58
CA TYR A 164 -8.49 -8.56 1.20
C TYR A 164 -9.01 -9.94 0.83
N ASP A 165 -9.53 -10.09 -0.38
CA ASP A 165 -9.93 -11.37 -0.97
C ASP A 165 -8.81 -11.88 -1.89
N GLU A 166 -8.19 -13.01 -1.53
CA GLU A 166 -7.08 -13.59 -2.30
C GLU A 166 -7.45 -14.01 -3.72
N THR A 167 -8.74 -14.15 -4.02
CA THR A 167 -9.23 -14.43 -5.36
C THR A 167 -9.22 -13.22 -6.28
N HIS A 168 -9.07 -12.00 -5.72
CA HIS A 168 -8.95 -10.78 -6.50
C HIS A 168 -7.52 -10.64 -7.03
N LEU A 169 -7.38 -10.74 -8.32
CA LEU A 169 -6.09 -10.67 -9.02
C LEU A 169 -5.78 -9.28 -9.56
N PHE A 170 -6.70 -8.34 -9.39
CA PHE A 170 -6.60 -6.99 -9.90
C PHE A 170 -7.43 -6.01 -9.06
N ALA A 171 -6.88 -4.79 -8.82
CA ALA A 171 -7.50 -3.68 -8.09
C ALA A 171 -8.16 -4.10 -6.75
N GLU A 172 -7.51 -5.02 -6.05
CA GLU A 172 -7.91 -5.52 -4.74
C GLU A 172 -7.94 -4.41 -3.69
N ASP A 173 -7.08 -3.41 -3.85
CA ASP A 173 -7.00 -2.20 -3.04
C ASP A 173 -8.26 -1.33 -3.19
N TYR A 174 -8.75 -1.18 -4.41
CA TYR A 174 -10.03 -0.52 -4.69
C TYR A 174 -11.18 -1.29 -4.03
N TRP A 175 -11.23 -2.62 -4.22
CA TRP A 175 -12.30 -3.46 -3.70
C TRP A 175 -12.45 -3.38 -2.18
N VAL A 176 -11.36 -3.36 -1.43
CA VAL A 176 -11.41 -3.28 0.03
C VAL A 176 -11.68 -1.85 0.49
N SER A 177 -11.05 -0.85 -0.12
CA SER A 177 -11.13 0.54 0.34
C SER A 177 -12.49 1.18 0.10
N GLN A 178 -13.24 0.79 -0.94
CA GLN A 178 -14.60 1.30 -1.18
C GLN A 178 -15.61 0.97 -0.05
N LYS A 179 -15.27 0.01 0.81
CA LYS A 179 -16.09 -0.40 1.96
C LYS A 179 -15.78 0.37 3.24
N ALA A 180 -14.85 1.32 3.21
CA ALA A 180 -14.58 2.18 4.35
C ALA A 180 -15.74 3.14 4.60
N ASN A 181 -16.26 3.20 5.84
CA ASN A 181 -17.31 4.16 6.18
C ASN A 181 -16.76 5.60 6.23
N LYS A 182 -15.51 5.74 6.68
CA LYS A 182 -14.85 7.05 6.77
C LYS A 182 -13.42 6.94 6.28
N MET A 183 -13.12 7.65 5.19
CA MET A 183 -11.76 7.77 4.65
C MET A 183 -11.27 9.22 4.75
N ILE A 184 -10.00 9.39 5.11
CA ILE A 184 -9.30 10.66 5.09
C ILE A 184 -8.12 10.56 4.13
N ILE A 185 -7.95 11.58 3.31
CA ILE A 185 -6.76 11.79 2.49
C ILE A 185 -5.89 12.81 3.23
N HIS A 186 -4.80 12.33 3.86
CA HIS A 186 -3.86 13.21 4.55
C HIS A 186 -2.99 13.95 3.53
N ASN A 187 -3.14 15.27 3.47
CA ASN A 187 -2.44 16.10 2.50
C ASN A 187 -0.95 16.24 2.85
N THR A 188 -0.10 15.57 2.10
CA THR A 188 1.36 15.62 2.23
C THR A 188 2.04 15.54 0.88
N LYS A 189 3.29 16.01 0.79
CA LYS A 189 4.18 15.79 -0.35
C LYS A 189 5.34 14.84 -0.03
N GLY A 190 5.31 14.25 1.18
CA GLY A 190 6.40 13.44 1.71
C GLY A 190 6.31 11.94 1.36
N VAL A 191 5.36 11.51 0.52
CA VAL A 191 5.24 10.11 0.10
C VAL A 191 5.52 9.98 -1.39
N TRP A 192 6.56 9.22 -1.72
CA TRP A 192 7.08 9.08 -3.07
C TRP A 192 6.95 7.65 -3.57
N THR A 193 6.68 7.51 -4.87
CA THR A 193 6.55 6.21 -5.54
C THR A 193 7.18 6.22 -6.92
N SER A 194 7.48 5.04 -7.44
CA SER A 194 7.96 4.87 -8.80
C SER A 194 6.84 5.10 -9.83
N ALA A 195 7.14 5.86 -10.90
CA ALA A 195 6.26 5.98 -12.05
C ALA A 195 6.37 4.80 -13.04
N ARG A 196 7.07 3.72 -12.68
CA ARG A 196 7.37 2.54 -13.53
C ARG A 196 6.13 2.03 -14.26
N ARG A 197 5.00 1.91 -13.56
CA ARG A 197 3.74 1.39 -14.12
C ARG A 197 3.16 2.30 -15.20
N PHE A 198 3.19 3.62 -14.99
CA PHE A 198 2.74 4.58 -16.00
C PHE A 198 3.67 4.64 -17.21
N LYS A 199 4.98 4.45 -17.00
CA LYS A 199 5.94 4.37 -18.11
C LYS A 199 5.69 3.12 -18.97
N ASN A 200 5.36 1.99 -18.37
CA ASN A 200 5.20 0.71 -19.07
C ASN A 200 3.84 0.57 -19.76
N LYS A 201 2.75 0.95 -19.08
CA LYS A 201 1.37 0.73 -19.56
C LYS A 201 0.73 1.98 -20.18
N GLY A 202 1.27 3.16 -19.90
CA GLY A 202 0.73 4.44 -20.35
C GLY A 202 -0.40 4.99 -19.49
N PHE A 203 -0.55 6.31 -19.52
CA PHE A 203 -1.57 7.03 -18.74
C PHE A 203 -3.00 6.66 -19.13
N PHE A 204 -3.31 6.65 -20.43
CA PHE A 204 -4.67 6.38 -20.90
C PHE A 204 -5.17 4.99 -20.50
N TYR A 205 -4.29 3.98 -20.55
CA TYR A 205 -4.63 2.64 -20.08
C TYR A 205 -5.02 2.65 -18.61
N MET A 206 -4.21 3.27 -17.75
CA MET A 206 -4.47 3.33 -16.30
C MET A 206 -5.74 4.12 -15.97
N PHE A 207 -5.99 5.22 -16.71
CA PHE A 207 -7.19 6.03 -16.54
C PHE A 207 -8.48 5.26 -16.94
N ILE A 208 -8.48 4.63 -18.12
CA ILE A 208 -9.61 3.79 -18.57
C ILE A 208 -9.86 2.65 -17.58
N LEU A 209 -8.80 2.06 -17.06
CA LEU A 209 -8.88 0.98 -16.11
C LEU A 209 -9.53 1.43 -14.80
N SER A 210 -9.22 2.62 -14.29
CA SER A 210 -9.85 3.18 -13.10
C SER A 210 -11.35 3.42 -13.30
N ILE A 211 -11.77 3.88 -14.49
CA ILE A 211 -13.19 4.02 -14.85
C ILE A 211 -13.88 2.64 -14.88
N LYS A 212 -13.24 1.64 -15.46
CA LYS A 212 -13.76 0.26 -15.49
C LYS A 212 -13.94 -0.30 -14.08
N CYS A 213 -13.00 -0.05 -13.15
CA CYS A 213 -13.14 -0.43 -11.75
C CYS A 213 -14.37 0.22 -11.12
N TYR A 214 -14.57 1.52 -11.34
CA TYR A 214 -15.74 2.23 -10.81
C TYR A 214 -17.07 1.68 -11.35
N ILE A 215 -17.17 1.44 -12.65
CA ILE A 215 -18.37 0.85 -13.28
C ILE A 215 -18.66 -0.55 -12.74
N ASN A 216 -17.61 -1.36 -12.54
CA ASN A 216 -17.72 -2.76 -12.09
C ASN A 216 -17.57 -2.91 -10.57
N ARG A 217 -17.68 -1.84 -9.78
CA ARG A 217 -17.37 -1.86 -8.34
C ARG A 217 -18.13 -2.87 -7.50
N ASN A 218 -19.29 -3.34 -8.01
CA ASN A 218 -20.11 -4.36 -7.35
C ASN A 218 -20.01 -5.74 -8.02
N ASN A 219 -19.14 -5.90 -9.03
CA ASN A 219 -18.98 -7.14 -9.79
C ASN A 219 -17.69 -7.84 -9.37
N THR A 220 -17.79 -8.80 -8.45
CA THR A 220 -16.65 -9.58 -7.94
C THR A 220 -15.87 -10.29 -9.04
N GLU A 221 -16.55 -10.83 -10.08
CA GLU A 221 -15.90 -11.57 -11.17
C GLU A 221 -14.97 -10.67 -12.00
N PHE A 222 -15.27 -9.38 -12.10
CA PHE A 222 -14.38 -8.42 -12.76
C PHE A 222 -13.00 -8.37 -12.11
N PHE A 223 -12.94 -8.40 -10.78
CA PHE A 223 -11.69 -8.31 -10.01
C PHE A 223 -10.91 -9.62 -9.92
N LYS A 224 -11.52 -10.75 -10.21
CA LYS A 224 -10.86 -12.06 -10.33
C LYS A 224 -10.07 -12.23 -11.63
N ASN A 225 -10.27 -11.33 -12.60
CA ASN A 225 -9.59 -11.40 -13.89
C ASN A 225 -8.37 -10.47 -13.89
N HIS A 226 -7.21 -10.95 -14.33
CA HIS A 226 -5.94 -10.21 -14.35
C HIS A 226 -5.97 -8.90 -15.16
N GLN A 227 -6.93 -8.70 -16.06
CA GLN A 227 -7.00 -7.53 -16.96
C GLN A 227 -5.67 -7.17 -17.63
N ASN A 228 -4.74 -8.12 -17.78
CA ASN A 228 -3.36 -7.92 -18.25
C ASN A 228 -2.57 -6.87 -17.43
N TYR A 229 -2.94 -6.67 -16.17
CA TYR A 229 -2.38 -5.62 -15.31
C TYR A 229 -0.96 -5.94 -14.83
N TRP A 230 -0.68 -7.24 -14.60
CA TRP A 230 0.58 -7.70 -14.02
C TRP A 230 1.60 -8.21 -15.07
N ILE A 231 1.30 -8.11 -16.36
CA ILE A 231 2.15 -8.54 -17.48
C ILE A 231 3.01 -7.37 -17.96
#